data_51873b5d636a04950c9b60be9b356505
#
_entry.id   51873b5d636a04950c9b60be9b356505
#
_cell.length_a   1.000
_cell.length_b   1.000
_cell.length_c   1.000
_cell.angle_alpha   90.00
_cell.angle_beta   90.00
_cell.angle_gamma   90.00
#
_symmetry.space_group_name_H-M   'P 1'
#
loop_
_entity.id
_entity.type
_entity.pdbx_description
1 polymer ?
#
loop_
_entity_poly.entity_id
_entity_poly.type
_entity_poly.pdbx_seq_one_letter_code
_entity_poly.pdbx_strand_id
1 'polypeptide(L)'
;GMYKKTVQDLVQINRGFQEGRETKGNVKVIIETGYLNSCEIATASILVAESGVDYVKTSTGFGKRGCTLEDIILIKKSIPATLRIKASGGISNYAFAKQLLDAGARRLGTSHGTELLQQLNTSYK
;
A
#
# COMPACT_ATOMS: atom_id res chain seq x y z
N GLY A 1 25.05 3.89 1.53
CA GLY A 1 24.35 4.43 2.68
C GLY A 1 23.18 3.55 3.13
N MET A 2 22.49 3.96 4.15
CA MET A 2 21.34 3.23 4.75
C MET A 2 20.26 2.87 3.70
N TYR A 3 19.93 3.78 2.80
CA TYR A 3 18.90 3.55 1.78
C TYR A 3 19.29 2.43 0.80
N LYS A 4 20.55 2.42 0.37
CA LYS A 4 21.05 1.36 -0.52
C LYS A 4 20.95 -0.03 0.13
N LYS A 5 21.28 -0.13 1.42
CA LYS A 5 21.15 -1.37 2.18
C LYS A 5 19.69 -1.80 2.29
N THR A 6 18.77 -0.87 2.59
CA THR A 6 17.34 -1.16 2.68
C THR A 6 16.80 -1.73 1.35
N VAL A 7 17.15 -1.12 0.22
CA VAL A 7 16.74 -1.63 -1.10
C VAL A 7 17.32 -3.02 -1.34
N GLN A 8 18.60 -3.24 -1.04
CA GLN A 8 19.23 -4.55 -1.19
C GLN A 8 18.56 -5.63 -0.35
N ASP A 9 18.23 -5.32 0.90
CA ASP A 9 17.53 -6.25 1.80
C ASP A 9 16.13 -6.61 1.23
N LEU A 10 15.37 -5.64 0.75
CA LEU A 10 14.07 -5.87 0.12
C LEU A 10 14.19 -6.69 -1.18
N VAL A 11 15.20 -6.42 -2.01
CA VAL A 11 15.47 -7.21 -3.22
C VAL A 11 15.76 -8.67 -2.87
N GLN A 12 16.58 -8.91 -1.85
CA GLN A 12 16.91 -10.27 -1.43
C GLN A 12 15.69 -11.00 -0.86
N ILE A 13 14.87 -10.33 -0.07
CA ILE A 13 13.60 -10.90 0.46
C ILE A 13 12.68 -11.27 -0.70
N ASN A 14 12.48 -10.38 -1.66
CA ASN A 14 11.65 -10.66 -2.82
C ASN A 14 12.19 -11.84 -3.64
N ARG A 15 13.48 -11.87 -3.89
CA ARG A 15 14.14 -12.96 -4.62
C ARG A 15 13.97 -14.29 -3.90
N GLY A 16 14.26 -14.35 -2.61
CA GLY A 16 14.09 -15.57 -1.80
C GLY A 16 12.63 -16.05 -1.77
N PHE A 17 11.67 -15.12 -1.73
CA PHE A 17 10.24 -15.45 -1.81
C PHE A 17 9.85 -16.08 -3.16
N GLN A 18 10.45 -15.63 -4.27
CA GLN A 18 10.15 -16.17 -5.61
C GLN A 18 10.85 -17.51 -5.89
N GLU A 19 11.93 -17.81 -5.16
CA GLU A 19 12.73 -19.02 -5.37
C GLU A 19 11.89 -20.29 -5.16
N GLY A 20 12.01 -21.26 -6.09
CA GLY A 20 11.30 -22.54 -6.01
C GLY A 20 9.79 -22.49 -6.25
N ARG A 21 9.24 -21.34 -6.61
CA ARG A 21 7.80 -21.21 -6.91
C ARG A 21 7.53 -21.46 -8.39
N GLU A 22 6.49 -22.24 -8.66
CA GLU A 22 6.02 -22.48 -10.04
C GLU A 22 5.36 -21.21 -10.63
N THR A 23 4.70 -20.40 -9.77
CA THR A 23 4.07 -19.14 -10.16
C THR A 23 4.58 -17.98 -9.32
N LYS A 24 4.74 -16.81 -9.95
CA LYS A 24 5.17 -15.60 -9.25
C LYS A 24 4.17 -15.19 -8.17
N GLY A 25 4.64 -15.06 -6.94
CA GLY A 25 3.84 -14.51 -5.83
C GLY A 25 4.00 -13.00 -5.71
N ASN A 26 3.03 -12.34 -5.05
CA ASN A 26 3.08 -10.92 -4.78
C ASN A 26 3.72 -10.63 -3.42
N VAL A 27 4.72 -9.75 -3.42
CA VAL A 27 5.33 -9.21 -2.20
C VAL A 27 4.79 -7.81 -1.95
N LYS A 28 4.39 -7.54 -0.72
CA LYS A 28 3.91 -6.23 -0.27
C LYS A 28 4.79 -5.74 0.87
N VAL A 29 5.29 -4.52 0.75
CA VAL A 29 6.06 -3.87 1.81
C VAL A 29 5.18 -2.86 2.53
N ILE A 30 5.07 -2.97 3.85
CA ILE A 30 4.32 -2.04 4.69
C ILE A 30 5.26 -0.94 5.14
N ILE A 31 4.93 0.32 4.85
CA ILE A 31 5.72 1.47 5.25
C ILE A 31 5.21 2.13 6.54
N GLU A 32 4.02 1.77 7.01
CA GLU A 32 3.35 2.28 8.23
C GLU A 32 3.31 3.81 8.26
N THR A 33 2.53 4.38 7.35
CA THR A 33 2.45 5.83 7.12
C THR A 33 2.11 6.65 8.36
N GLY A 34 1.41 6.06 9.33
CA GLY A 34 1.05 6.73 10.59
C GLY A 34 2.22 7.21 11.44
N TYR A 35 3.42 6.68 11.21
CA TYR A 35 4.65 7.05 11.91
C TYR A 35 5.58 7.94 11.08
N LEU A 36 5.21 8.26 9.84
CA LEU A 36 6.05 8.96 8.88
C LEU A 36 5.49 10.35 8.56
N ASN A 37 6.38 11.31 8.35
CA ASN A 37 6.02 12.59 7.73
C ASN A 37 5.97 12.45 6.20
N SER A 38 5.52 13.49 5.51
CA SER A 38 5.34 13.47 4.05
C SER A 38 6.63 13.17 3.28
N CYS A 39 7.76 13.71 3.72
CA CYS A 39 9.06 13.45 3.09
C CYS A 39 9.48 11.98 3.28
N GLU A 40 9.27 11.44 4.45
CA GLU A 40 9.57 10.05 4.78
C GLU A 40 8.66 9.08 4.02
N ILE A 41 7.38 9.39 3.86
CA ILE A 41 6.44 8.59 3.05
C ILE A 41 6.90 8.54 1.60
N ALA A 42 7.26 9.69 1.02
CA ALA A 42 7.76 9.76 -0.35
C ALA A 42 9.05 8.94 -0.51
N THR A 43 10.01 9.14 0.38
CA THR A 43 11.30 8.42 0.35
C THR A 43 11.11 6.91 0.50
N ALA A 44 10.34 6.47 1.50
CA ALA A 44 10.06 5.05 1.70
C ALA A 44 9.38 4.42 0.48
N SER A 45 8.44 5.13 -0.14
CA SER A 45 7.75 4.66 -1.35
C SER A 45 8.70 4.48 -2.54
N ILE A 46 9.64 5.40 -2.73
CA ILE A 46 10.67 5.30 -3.76
C ILE A 46 11.57 4.08 -3.52
N LEU A 47 12.03 3.87 -2.28
CA LEU A 47 12.86 2.73 -1.93
C LEU A 47 12.14 1.39 -2.16
N VAL A 48 10.84 1.33 -1.85
CA VAL A 48 10.01 0.16 -2.14
C VAL A 48 9.91 -0.06 -3.65
N ALA A 49 9.72 1.00 -4.43
CA ALA A 49 9.67 0.92 -5.90
C ALA A 49 10.98 0.38 -6.48
N GLU A 50 12.12 0.85 -6.00
CA GLU A 50 13.46 0.41 -6.45
C GLU A 50 13.73 -1.06 -6.12
N SER A 51 13.06 -1.64 -5.12
CA SER A 51 13.25 -3.04 -4.74
C SER A 51 12.56 -4.05 -5.67
N GLY A 52 11.70 -3.59 -6.58
CA GLY A 52 11.01 -4.45 -7.55
C GLY A 52 9.87 -5.28 -6.97
N VAL A 53 9.42 -5.01 -5.74
CA VAL A 53 8.25 -5.66 -5.15
C VAL A 53 6.95 -5.18 -5.82
N ASP A 54 5.84 -5.86 -5.55
CA ASP A 54 4.58 -5.65 -6.29
C ASP A 54 3.71 -4.55 -5.70
N TYR A 55 3.75 -4.38 -4.37
CA TYR A 55 2.90 -3.45 -3.64
C TYR A 55 3.65 -2.71 -2.55
N VAL A 56 3.34 -1.43 -2.41
CA VAL A 56 3.51 -0.69 -1.17
C VAL A 56 2.17 -0.71 -0.42
N LYS A 57 2.20 -1.08 0.86
CA LYS A 57 1.03 -1.07 1.74
C LYS A 57 1.20 0.03 2.78
N THR A 58 0.15 0.81 3.02
CA THR A 58 0.21 1.97 3.92
C THR A 58 0.40 1.58 5.38
N SER A 59 -0.40 0.64 5.88
CA SER A 59 -0.56 0.46 7.33
C SER A 59 -0.85 -0.98 7.70
N THR A 60 -0.46 -1.37 8.92
CA THR A 60 -0.80 -2.67 9.52
C THR A 60 -2.24 -2.72 10.05
N GLY A 61 -2.78 -1.59 10.51
CA GLY A 61 -4.00 -1.50 11.30
C GLY A 61 -3.76 -1.41 12.80
N PHE A 62 -2.51 -1.56 13.26
CA PHE A 62 -2.11 -1.52 14.67
C PHE A 62 -1.25 -0.31 15.02
N GLY A 63 -0.97 0.57 14.06
CA GLY A 63 -0.20 1.80 14.26
C GLY A 63 -1.05 2.94 14.84
N LYS A 64 -0.44 4.14 14.90
CA LYS A 64 -1.08 5.35 15.44
C LYS A 64 -2.35 5.74 14.71
N ARG A 65 -2.40 5.51 13.40
CA ARG A 65 -3.55 5.78 12.54
C ARG A 65 -3.53 4.83 11.33
N GLY A 66 -4.65 4.73 10.66
CA GLY A 66 -4.75 4.09 9.35
C GLY A 66 -4.29 5.01 8.21
N CYS A 67 -4.58 4.60 6.99
CA CYS A 67 -4.26 5.42 5.81
C CYS A 67 -5.13 6.67 5.73
N THR A 68 -4.61 7.69 5.06
CA THR A 68 -5.34 8.88 4.68
C THR A 68 -5.38 9.02 3.16
N LEU A 69 -6.29 9.87 2.66
CA LEU A 69 -6.32 10.19 1.23
C LEU A 69 -5.01 10.84 0.78
N GLU A 70 -4.47 11.72 1.60
CA GLU A 70 -3.20 12.41 1.38
C GLU A 70 -2.02 11.44 1.26
N ASP A 71 -2.00 10.39 2.08
CA ASP A 71 -0.99 9.32 1.97
C ASP A 71 -1.01 8.70 0.57
N ILE A 72 -2.20 8.34 0.08
CA ILE A 72 -2.33 7.70 -1.24
C ILE A 72 -1.92 8.65 -2.37
N ILE A 73 -2.34 9.90 -2.32
CA ILE A 73 -1.95 10.92 -3.30
C ILE A 73 -0.43 11.08 -3.33
N LEU A 74 0.19 11.17 -2.17
CA LEU A 74 1.64 11.35 -2.03
C LEU A 74 2.42 10.14 -2.55
N ILE A 75 2.02 8.94 -2.14
CA ILE A 75 2.64 7.70 -2.62
C ILE A 75 2.50 7.61 -4.14
N LYS A 76 1.30 7.85 -4.67
CA LYS A 76 1.04 7.77 -6.11
C LYS A 76 1.93 8.71 -6.94
N LYS A 77 2.21 9.91 -6.42
CA LYS A 77 3.11 10.87 -7.07
C LYS A 77 4.58 10.44 -7.02
N SER A 78 4.95 9.62 -6.04
CA SER A 78 6.34 9.26 -5.75
C SER A 78 6.80 7.97 -6.43
N ILE A 79 5.89 7.17 -6.97
CA ILE A 79 6.20 5.84 -7.49
C ILE A 79 5.86 5.69 -8.97
N PRO A 80 6.55 4.78 -9.69
CA PRO A 80 6.18 4.43 -11.07
C PRO A 80 4.90 3.59 -11.10
N ALA A 81 4.28 3.50 -12.28
CA ALA A 81 3.06 2.72 -12.49
C ALA A 81 3.22 1.21 -12.25
N THR A 82 4.45 0.71 -12.24
CA THR A 82 4.78 -0.70 -11.99
C THR A 82 4.59 -1.12 -10.54
N LEU A 83 4.68 -0.19 -9.58
CA LEU A 83 4.38 -0.44 -8.18
C LEU A 83 2.92 -0.07 -7.89
N ARG A 84 2.20 -0.98 -7.25
CA ARG A 84 0.79 -0.81 -6.89
C ARG A 84 0.64 -0.46 -5.41
N ILE A 85 -0.46 0.20 -5.07
CA ILE A 85 -0.72 0.66 -3.71
C ILE A 85 -1.83 -0.20 -3.08
N LYS A 86 -1.59 -0.70 -1.87
CA LYS A 86 -2.62 -1.25 -1.00
C LYS A 86 -2.88 -0.27 0.15
N ALA A 87 -4.05 0.36 0.13
CA ALA A 87 -4.51 1.21 1.23
C ALA A 87 -5.14 0.35 2.33
N SER A 88 -4.79 0.60 3.58
CA SER A 88 -5.29 -0.16 4.72
C SER A 88 -5.31 0.65 6.01
N GLY A 89 -6.16 0.22 6.93
CA GLY A 89 -6.36 0.87 8.23
C GLY A 89 -7.40 1.99 8.18
N GLY A 90 -8.44 1.87 8.99
CA GLY A 90 -9.48 2.88 9.14
C GLY A 90 -10.47 3.01 7.98
N ILE A 91 -10.55 2.02 7.10
CA ILE A 91 -11.46 2.04 5.95
C ILE A 91 -12.77 1.37 6.36
N SER A 92 -13.76 2.16 6.76
CA SER A 92 -15.03 1.67 7.32
C SER A 92 -16.28 2.11 6.56
N ASN A 93 -16.16 2.98 5.55
CA ASN A 93 -17.29 3.40 4.74
C ASN A 93 -16.95 3.45 3.26
N TYR A 94 -17.97 3.32 2.44
CA TYR A 94 -17.85 3.27 0.99
C TYR A 94 -17.30 4.56 0.38
N ALA A 95 -17.73 5.72 0.86
CA ALA A 95 -17.29 7.00 0.31
C ALA A 95 -15.77 7.16 0.44
N PHE A 96 -15.20 6.85 1.60
CA PHE A 96 -13.75 6.89 1.82
C PHE A 96 -13.03 5.82 1.00
N ALA A 97 -13.54 4.58 0.97
CA ALA A 97 -12.98 3.52 0.14
C ALA A 97 -12.89 3.94 -1.33
N LYS A 98 -13.95 4.55 -1.86
CA LYS A 98 -13.99 5.06 -3.23
C LYS A 98 -12.96 6.16 -3.47
N GLN A 99 -12.83 7.12 -2.55
CA GLN A 99 -11.82 8.18 -2.66
C GLN A 99 -10.40 7.62 -2.75
N LEU A 100 -10.08 6.59 -1.97
CA LEU A 100 -8.77 5.94 -1.99
C LEU A 100 -8.50 5.24 -3.33
N LEU A 101 -9.50 4.55 -3.88
CA LEU A 101 -9.40 3.92 -5.20
C LEU A 101 -9.23 4.95 -6.32
N ASP A 102 -10.03 6.01 -6.29
CA ASP A 102 -9.95 7.10 -7.27
C ASP A 102 -8.59 7.82 -7.22
N ALA A 103 -7.98 7.91 -6.04
CA ALA A 103 -6.65 8.48 -5.85
C ALA A 103 -5.49 7.57 -6.31
N GLY A 104 -5.78 6.30 -6.58
CA GLY A 104 -4.78 5.38 -7.16
C GLY A 104 -4.49 4.13 -6.36
N ALA A 105 -5.18 3.85 -5.26
CA ALA A 105 -5.07 2.57 -4.58
C ALA A 105 -5.62 1.45 -5.47
N ARG A 106 -4.89 0.36 -5.59
CA ARG A 106 -5.29 -0.81 -6.36
C ARG A 106 -6.04 -1.83 -5.52
N ARG A 107 -5.70 -1.90 -4.24
CA ARG A 107 -6.34 -2.79 -3.26
C ARG A 107 -6.64 -2.04 -1.98
N LEU A 108 -7.69 -2.49 -1.30
CA LEU A 108 -8.06 -2.01 0.03
C LEU A 108 -7.95 -3.16 1.02
N GLY A 109 -7.43 -2.86 2.22
CA GLY A 109 -7.43 -3.76 3.36
C GLY A 109 -8.37 -3.20 4.42
N THR A 110 -9.45 -3.90 4.71
CA THR A 110 -10.46 -3.48 5.69
C THR A 110 -11.00 -4.67 6.46
N SER A 111 -11.39 -4.45 7.71
CA SER A 111 -12.18 -5.39 8.50
C SER A 111 -13.70 -5.22 8.30
N HIS A 112 -14.12 -4.25 7.48
CA HIS A 112 -15.53 -3.90 7.22
C HIS A 112 -15.95 -4.24 5.78
N GLY A 113 -15.34 -5.27 5.17
CA GLY A 113 -15.57 -5.60 3.76
C GLY A 113 -17.04 -5.89 3.41
N THR A 114 -17.73 -6.60 4.29
CA THR A 114 -19.16 -6.93 4.09
C THR A 114 -20.03 -5.69 4.08
N GLU A 115 -19.82 -4.77 5.02
CA GLU A 115 -20.55 -3.52 5.13
C GLU A 115 -20.28 -2.60 3.93
N LEU A 116 -19.04 -2.57 3.45
CA LEU A 116 -18.67 -1.80 2.25
C LEU A 116 -19.38 -2.34 1.00
N LEU A 117 -19.45 -3.65 0.82
CA LEU A 117 -20.16 -4.28 -0.29
C LEU A 117 -21.66 -4.02 -0.23
N GLN A 118 -22.27 -4.02 0.95
CA GLN A 118 -23.67 -3.67 1.14
C GLN A 118 -23.96 -2.21 0.75
N GLN A 119 -23.10 -1.28 1.17
CA GLN A 119 -23.22 0.14 0.80
C GLN A 119 -23.07 0.34 -0.72
N LEU A 120 -22.17 -0.39 -1.36
CA LEU A 120 -22.00 -0.39 -2.81
C LEU A 120 -23.32 -0.79 -3.51
N ASN A 121 -23.90 -1.92 -3.11
CA ASN A 121 -25.14 -2.42 -3.69
C ASN A 121 -26.32 -1.44 -3.52
N THR A 122 -26.37 -0.71 -2.42
CA THR A 122 -27.39 0.31 -2.18
C THR A 122 -27.20 1.53 -3.06
N SER A 123 -25.95 1.89 -3.38
CA SER A 123 -25.63 3.06 -4.21
C SER A 123 -25.96 2.87 -5.70
N TYR A 124 -26.12 1.63 -6.15
CA TYR A 124 -26.49 1.30 -7.54
C TYR A 124 -28.00 1.01 -7.75
N LYS A 125 -28.77 1.13 -6.71
CA LYS A 125 -30.23 1.06 -6.78
C LYS A 125 -30.85 2.46 -6.86
#